data_2ce7d50154b2070764627b8bed8caa01
#
_entry.id   2ce7d50154b2070764627b8bed8caa01
#
_cell.length_a   1.000
_cell.length_b   1.000
_cell.length_c   1.000
_cell.angle_alpha   90.00
_cell.angle_beta   90.00
_cell.angle_gamma   90.00
#
_symmetry.space_group_name_H-M   'P 1'
#
loop_
_entity.id
_entity.type
_entity.pdbx_description
1 polymer ?
#
loop_
_entity_poly.entity_id
_entity_poly.type
_entity_poly.pdbx_seq_one_letter_code
_entity_poly.pdbx_strand_id
1 'polypeptide(L)'
;WEDRLLKLKQCGFNTVETYTCWNLHEPREGEFDFSGILDLARFLETASRLGLYVILRPGPYICAEWDMGGLPSWLLTYPHIHVRCHDELFLSKIRRYYNKLFSVIRPYLGKNGGCIIAMQVENEYGSYGDDHTYMREILSLYQEADLGCLLFTSDGPQYFTLNGGSLPELLSAVNFGSNPKDNFALLRQ
;
A
#
# COMPACT_ATOMS: atom_id res chain seq x y z
N TRP A 1 3.82 -17.81 -9.20
CA TRP A 1 4.46 -17.13 -8.04
C TRP A 1 5.43 -18.05 -7.30
N GLU A 2 5.08 -19.32 -7.09
CA GLU A 2 5.88 -20.24 -6.25
C GLU A 2 7.35 -20.29 -6.64
N ASP A 3 7.67 -20.47 -7.93
CA ASP A 3 9.07 -20.49 -8.42
C ASP A 3 9.83 -19.20 -8.05
N ARG A 4 9.18 -18.03 -8.17
CA ARG A 4 9.81 -16.73 -7.88
C ARG A 4 10.01 -16.51 -6.38
N LEU A 5 9.02 -16.83 -5.58
CA LEU A 5 9.09 -16.72 -4.12
C LEU A 5 10.11 -17.73 -3.54
N LEU A 6 10.16 -18.94 -4.09
CA LEU A 6 11.18 -19.93 -3.71
C LEU A 6 12.59 -19.44 -4.00
N LYS A 7 12.81 -18.83 -5.17
CA LYS A 7 14.12 -18.24 -5.52
C LYS A 7 14.52 -17.12 -4.57
N LEU A 8 13.61 -16.23 -4.20
CA LEU A 8 13.86 -15.22 -3.16
C LEU A 8 14.28 -15.87 -1.85
N LYS A 9 13.57 -16.90 -1.41
CA LYS A 9 13.91 -17.64 -0.19
C LYS A 9 15.30 -18.28 -0.27
N GLN A 10 15.63 -18.90 -1.40
CA GLN A 10 16.93 -19.52 -1.64
C GLN A 10 18.09 -18.51 -1.68
N CYS A 11 17.81 -17.26 -2.07
CA CYS A 11 18.77 -16.15 -2.00
C CYS A 11 18.94 -15.60 -0.57
N GLY A 12 18.26 -16.17 0.43
CA GLY A 12 18.38 -15.74 1.83
C GLY A 12 17.39 -14.65 2.26
N PHE A 13 16.46 -14.24 1.40
CA PHE A 13 15.41 -13.30 1.78
C PHE A 13 14.39 -13.99 2.70
N ASN A 14 13.90 -13.25 3.69
CA ASN A 14 12.86 -13.70 4.61
C ASN A 14 11.52 -12.96 4.43
N THR A 15 11.51 -11.92 3.61
CA THR A 15 10.36 -11.05 3.41
C THR A 15 10.23 -10.69 1.94
N VAL A 16 9.00 -10.61 1.45
CA VAL A 16 8.66 -10.09 0.12
C VAL A 16 7.73 -8.89 0.26
N GLU A 17 7.92 -7.89 -0.58
CA GLU A 17 7.04 -6.75 -0.70
C GLU A 17 6.16 -6.91 -1.94
N THR A 18 4.87 -6.54 -1.85
CA THR A 18 3.96 -6.59 -2.98
C THR A 18 2.92 -5.48 -2.93
N TYR A 19 2.57 -4.97 -4.11
CA TYR A 19 1.47 -4.04 -4.29
C TYR A 19 0.13 -4.78 -4.46
N THR A 20 -0.97 -4.04 -4.25
CA THR A 20 -2.28 -4.40 -4.79
C THR A 20 -2.77 -3.28 -5.70
N CYS A 21 -2.97 -3.59 -6.97
CA CYS A 21 -3.38 -2.60 -7.97
C CYS A 21 -4.90 -2.44 -7.94
N TRP A 22 -5.40 -1.34 -7.39
CA TRP A 22 -6.84 -1.10 -7.27
C TRP A 22 -7.57 -1.24 -8.61
N ASN A 23 -7.01 -0.68 -9.69
CA ASN A 23 -7.61 -0.74 -11.04
C ASN A 23 -7.74 -2.16 -11.59
N LEU A 24 -6.90 -3.11 -11.15
CA LEU A 24 -7.01 -4.52 -11.52
C LEU A 24 -8.02 -5.26 -10.64
N HIS A 25 -8.04 -4.95 -9.35
CA HIS A 25 -8.92 -5.60 -8.39
C HIS A 25 -10.36 -5.07 -8.41
N GLU A 26 -10.58 -3.88 -8.99
CA GLU A 26 -11.90 -3.28 -9.22
C GLU A 26 -11.94 -2.62 -10.61
N PRO A 27 -11.90 -3.44 -11.70
CA PRO A 27 -11.83 -2.95 -13.08
C PRO A 27 -13.07 -2.16 -13.51
N ARG A 28 -14.21 -2.43 -12.88
CA ARG A 28 -15.44 -1.63 -12.96
C ARG A 28 -15.91 -1.33 -11.54
N GLU A 29 -16.53 -0.20 -11.37
CA GLU A 29 -17.01 0.22 -10.06
C GLU A 29 -17.91 -0.81 -9.38
N GLY A 30 -17.50 -1.30 -8.21
CA GLY A 30 -18.23 -2.32 -7.46
C GLY A 30 -18.02 -3.76 -7.91
N GLU A 31 -17.34 -4.00 -9.04
CA GLU A 31 -17.01 -5.34 -9.53
C GLU A 31 -15.57 -5.71 -9.13
N PHE A 32 -15.43 -6.60 -8.17
CA PHE A 32 -14.11 -6.99 -7.64
C PHE A 32 -13.62 -8.29 -8.25
N ASP A 33 -12.33 -8.34 -8.60
CA ASP A 33 -11.64 -9.53 -9.07
C ASP A 33 -10.41 -9.84 -8.20
N PHE A 34 -10.42 -11.00 -7.56
CA PHE A 34 -9.32 -11.59 -6.81
C PHE A 34 -9.07 -13.03 -7.29
N SER A 35 -9.16 -13.28 -8.60
CA SER A 35 -9.02 -14.59 -9.21
C SER A 35 -7.81 -14.69 -10.15
N GLY A 36 -7.43 -15.90 -10.54
CA GLY A 36 -6.36 -16.15 -11.50
C GLY A 36 -5.03 -15.53 -11.12
N ILE A 37 -4.52 -14.61 -11.93
CA ILE A 37 -3.27 -13.88 -11.65
C ILE A 37 -3.45 -12.79 -10.57
N LEU A 38 -4.68 -12.43 -10.23
CA LEU A 38 -5.04 -11.45 -9.21
C LEU A 38 -5.39 -12.11 -7.86
N ASP A 39 -5.22 -13.43 -7.73
CA ASP A 39 -5.52 -14.19 -6.51
C ASP A 39 -4.50 -13.88 -5.40
N LEU A 40 -4.73 -12.77 -4.72
CA LEU A 40 -3.89 -12.31 -3.61
C LEU A 40 -3.84 -13.32 -2.46
N ALA A 41 -4.97 -13.99 -2.17
CA ALA A 41 -5.03 -15.00 -1.12
C ALA A 41 -4.04 -16.14 -1.41
N ARG A 42 -4.05 -16.68 -2.62
CA ARG A 42 -3.12 -17.72 -3.06
C ARG A 42 -1.65 -17.24 -3.05
N PHE A 43 -1.40 -15.97 -3.38
CA PHE A 43 -0.06 -15.40 -3.25
C PHE A 43 0.41 -15.42 -1.79
N LEU A 44 -0.42 -14.95 -0.87
CA LEU A 44 -0.13 -14.90 0.57
C LEU A 44 0.04 -16.30 1.17
N GLU A 45 -0.81 -17.26 0.79
CA GLU A 45 -0.65 -18.67 1.18
C GLU A 45 0.68 -19.25 0.72
N THR A 46 1.08 -18.95 -0.54
CA THR A 46 2.34 -19.42 -1.09
C THR A 46 3.54 -18.81 -0.36
N ALA A 47 3.50 -17.51 -0.08
CA ALA A 47 4.55 -16.83 0.69
C ALA A 47 4.67 -17.42 2.11
N SER A 48 3.54 -17.60 2.79
CA SER A 48 3.48 -18.19 4.14
C SER A 48 4.04 -19.62 4.16
N ARG A 49 3.63 -20.48 3.23
CA ARG A 49 4.11 -21.85 3.10
C ARG A 49 5.63 -21.94 2.87
N LEU A 50 6.19 -20.97 2.15
CA LEU A 50 7.64 -20.86 1.92
C LEU A 50 8.37 -20.19 3.10
N GLY A 51 7.67 -19.78 4.15
CA GLY A 51 8.25 -19.12 5.32
C GLY A 51 8.76 -17.71 5.00
N LEU A 52 8.07 -16.99 4.09
CA LEU A 52 8.30 -15.58 3.80
C LEU A 52 7.28 -14.73 4.51
N TYR A 53 7.72 -13.65 5.14
CA TYR A 53 6.85 -12.56 5.55
C TYR A 53 6.47 -11.68 4.37
N VAL A 54 5.41 -10.91 4.52
CA VAL A 54 4.90 -10.00 3.49
C VAL A 54 4.74 -8.59 4.05
N ILE A 55 5.27 -7.63 3.31
CA ILE A 55 4.96 -6.21 3.43
C ILE A 55 3.97 -5.90 2.31
N LEU A 56 2.74 -5.49 2.66
CA LEU A 56 1.71 -5.19 1.69
C LEU A 56 1.63 -3.68 1.42
N ARG A 57 1.50 -3.32 0.15
CA ARG A 57 1.37 -1.92 -0.29
C ARG A 57 0.02 -1.73 -1.01
N PRO A 58 -1.05 -1.45 -0.25
CA PRO A 58 -2.42 -1.45 -0.77
C PRO A 58 -2.81 -0.19 -1.55
N GLY A 59 -1.98 0.83 -1.53
CA GLY A 59 -2.30 2.12 -2.15
C GLY A 59 -3.08 3.06 -1.22
N PRO A 60 -4.10 3.80 -1.75
CA PRO A 60 -4.85 3.63 -3.01
C PRO A 60 -4.05 3.90 -4.28
N TYR A 61 -3.09 4.83 -4.24
CA TYR A 61 -2.11 5.08 -5.27
C TYR A 61 -0.83 4.29 -4.98
N ILE A 62 -0.27 3.59 -5.96
CA ILE A 62 0.92 2.74 -5.78
C ILE A 62 2.11 3.17 -6.63
N CYS A 63 1.95 4.11 -7.57
CA CYS A 63 2.94 4.46 -8.59
C CYS A 63 3.32 3.25 -9.46
N ALA A 64 4.41 2.57 -9.15
CA ALA A 64 4.84 1.27 -9.66
C ALA A 64 4.98 1.21 -11.21
N GLU A 65 5.21 2.35 -11.88
CA GLU A 65 5.18 2.48 -13.35
C GLU A 65 3.91 1.82 -13.95
N TRP A 66 2.78 1.99 -13.24
CA TRP A 66 1.49 1.40 -13.58
C TRP A 66 0.47 2.46 -13.98
N ASP A 67 -0.48 2.09 -14.84
CA ASP A 67 -1.53 3.00 -15.34
C ASP A 67 -2.22 3.75 -14.20
N MET A 68 -2.23 5.09 -14.27
CA MET A 68 -2.74 6.00 -13.23
C MET A 68 -2.24 5.70 -11.81
N GLY A 69 -1.04 5.09 -11.69
CA GLY A 69 -0.53 4.66 -10.40
C GLY A 69 -1.43 3.67 -9.66
N GLY A 70 -2.19 2.86 -10.39
CA GLY A 70 -3.11 1.86 -9.86
C GLY A 70 -4.52 2.38 -9.55
N LEU A 71 -4.80 3.66 -9.73
CA LEU A 71 -6.16 4.20 -9.57
C LEU A 71 -7.05 3.73 -10.73
N PRO A 72 -8.30 3.31 -10.47
CA PRO A 72 -9.21 2.89 -11.53
C PRO A 72 -9.64 4.03 -12.44
N SER A 73 -9.63 3.81 -13.75
CA SER A 73 -10.03 4.82 -14.74
C SER A 73 -11.50 5.23 -14.63
N TRP A 74 -12.39 4.37 -14.10
CA TRP A 74 -13.79 4.71 -13.88
C TRP A 74 -13.98 5.87 -12.88
N LEU A 75 -12.98 6.20 -12.03
CA LEU A 75 -13.02 7.40 -11.20
C LEU A 75 -13.18 8.67 -12.05
N LEU A 76 -12.63 8.70 -13.26
CA LEU A 76 -12.73 9.84 -14.18
C LEU A 76 -14.13 10.06 -14.75
N THR A 77 -15.07 9.13 -14.54
CA THR A 77 -16.48 9.33 -14.91
C THR A 77 -17.21 10.33 -14.00
N TYR A 78 -16.61 10.65 -12.86
CA TYR A 78 -17.11 11.63 -11.91
C TYR A 78 -16.50 13.02 -12.21
N PRO A 79 -17.23 13.98 -12.78
CA PRO A 79 -16.65 15.21 -13.33
C PRO A 79 -16.02 16.16 -12.30
N HIS A 80 -16.29 15.95 -11.02
CA HIS A 80 -15.81 16.80 -9.92
C HIS A 80 -15.01 16.03 -8.87
N ILE A 81 -14.59 14.80 -9.18
CA ILE A 81 -13.76 14.04 -8.24
C ILE A 81 -12.34 14.60 -8.22
N HIS A 82 -11.80 14.78 -7.04
CA HIS A 82 -10.40 15.11 -6.84
C HIS A 82 -9.71 13.93 -6.17
N VAL A 83 -8.72 13.36 -6.86
CA VAL A 83 -7.99 12.20 -6.35
C VAL A 83 -6.84 12.62 -5.45
N ARG A 84 -6.47 11.75 -4.50
CA ARG A 84 -5.36 11.95 -3.57
C ARG A 84 -5.44 13.28 -2.80
N CYS A 85 -6.62 13.63 -2.32
CA CYS A 85 -6.87 14.75 -1.42
C CYS A 85 -8.13 14.47 -0.58
N HIS A 86 -8.44 15.34 0.37
CA HIS A 86 -9.64 15.25 1.20
C HIS A 86 -10.91 15.58 0.38
N ASP A 87 -11.30 14.63 -0.46
CA ASP A 87 -12.51 14.64 -1.27
C ASP A 87 -13.42 13.50 -0.80
N GLU A 88 -14.62 13.83 -0.30
CA GLU A 88 -15.55 12.86 0.31
C GLU A 88 -15.92 11.74 -0.67
N LEU A 89 -16.10 12.09 -1.97
CA LEU A 89 -16.44 11.11 -2.99
C LEU A 89 -15.29 10.13 -3.19
N PHE A 90 -14.07 10.64 -3.36
CA PHE A 90 -12.86 9.81 -3.53
C PHE A 90 -12.64 8.90 -2.31
N LEU A 91 -12.72 9.46 -1.10
CA LEU A 91 -12.58 8.71 0.16
C LEU A 91 -13.64 7.61 0.29
N SER A 92 -14.88 7.87 -0.13
CA SER A 92 -15.93 6.84 -0.13
C SER A 92 -15.62 5.65 -1.03
N LYS A 93 -14.98 5.91 -2.20
CA LYS A 93 -14.55 4.84 -3.13
C LYS A 93 -13.39 4.04 -2.57
N ILE A 94 -12.40 4.72 -1.93
CA ILE A 94 -11.29 4.04 -1.23
C ILE A 94 -11.82 3.17 -0.11
N ARG A 95 -12.73 3.66 0.72
CA ARG A 95 -13.34 2.89 1.82
C ARG A 95 -13.98 1.60 1.30
N ARG A 96 -14.70 1.66 0.18
CA ARG A 96 -15.30 0.47 -0.43
C ARG A 96 -14.22 -0.54 -0.88
N TYR A 97 -13.19 -0.06 -1.59
CA TYR A 97 -12.07 -0.90 -2.04
C TYR A 97 -11.34 -1.54 -0.84
N TYR A 98 -10.99 -0.76 0.17
CA TYR A 98 -10.29 -1.26 1.35
C TYR A 98 -11.13 -2.26 2.15
N ASN A 99 -12.44 -2.04 2.29
CA ASN A 99 -13.31 -3.01 2.95
C ASN A 99 -13.24 -4.37 2.27
N LYS A 100 -13.23 -4.38 0.93
CA LYS A 100 -13.09 -5.64 0.17
C LYS A 100 -11.70 -6.23 0.31
N LEU A 101 -10.66 -5.45 0.08
CA LEU A 101 -9.26 -5.89 0.17
C LEU A 101 -8.97 -6.44 1.58
N PHE A 102 -9.32 -5.70 2.63
CA PHE A 102 -9.06 -6.10 4.01
C PHE A 102 -9.82 -7.37 4.40
N SER A 103 -11.00 -7.60 3.82
CA SER A 103 -11.71 -8.88 4.02
C SER A 103 -10.93 -10.06 3.44
N VAL A 104 -10.28 -9.89 2.29
CA VAL A 104 -9.46 -10.93 1.62
C VAL A 104 -8.19 -11.22 2.41
N ILE A 105 -7.49 -10.19 2.90
CA ILE A 105 -6.18 -10.36 3.54
C ILE A 105 -6.26 -10.69 5.04
N ARG A 106 -7.41 -10.50 5.68
CA ARG A 106 -7.60 -10.70 7.14
C ARG A 106 -7.08 -12.05 7.67
N PRO A 107 -7.27 -13.19 7.00
CA PRO A 107 -6.73 -14.48 7.46
C PRO A 107 -5.20 -14.53 7.48
N TYR A 108 -4.54 -13.67 6.70
CA TYR A 108 -3.09 -13.67 6.48
C TYR A 108 -2.34 -12.64 7.32
N LEU A 109 -3.03 -11.90 8.20
CA LEU A 109 -2.42 -10.95 9.12
C LEU A 109 -1.58 -11.68 10.19
N GLY A 110 -0.43 -11.10 10.55
CA GLY A 110 0.46 -11.67 11.56
C GLY A 110 -0.23 -11.95 12.89
N LYS A 111 -1.15 -11.09 13.34
CA LYS A 111 -1.95 -11.31 14.55
C LYS A 111 -2.84 -12.57 14.50
N ASN A 112 -3.13 -13.06 13.30
CA ASN A 112 -3.91 -14.27 13.06
C ASN A 112 -3.02 -15.47 12.69
N GLY A 113 -1.70 -15.36 12.86
CA GLY A 113 -0.73 -16.40 12.49
C GLY A 113 -0.34 -16.38 11.01
N GLY A 114 -0.72 -15.35 10.26
CA GLY A 114 -0.40 -15.18 8.84
C GLY A 114 0.96 -14.52 8.60
N CYS A 115 1.26 -14.25 7.34
CA CYS A 115 2.55 -13.73 6.89
C CYS A 115 2.65 -12.20 6.77
N ILE A 116 1.53 -11.47 6.78
CA ILE A 116 1.54 -10.01 6.64
C ILE A 116 1.99 -9.38 7.96
N ILE A 117 3.14 -8.70 7.93
CA ILE A 117 3.75 -8.08 9.11
C ILE A 117 3.68 -6.55 9.09
N ALA A 118 3.58 -5.94 7.90
CA ALA A 118 3.51 -4.50 7.75
C ALA A 118 2.68 -4.10 6.53
N MET A 119 2.11 -2.89 6.56
CA MET A 119 1.40 -2.29 5.44
C MET A 119 1.80 -0.82 5.28
N GLN A 120 1.96 -0.40 4.02
CA GLN A 120 2.18 0.99 3.67
C GLN A 120 0.85 1.74 3.58
N VAL A 121 0.82 2.96 4.10
CA VAL A 121 -0.29 3.90 3.98
C VAL A 121 0.04 4.89 2.87
N GLU A 122 -0.75 4.91 1.80
CA GLU A 122 -0.50 5.70 0.59
C GLU A 122 0.84 5.36 -0.09
N ASN A 123 1.34 6.18 -1.01
CA ASN A 123 2.66 6.00 -1.63
C ASN A 123 3.23 7.34 -2.10
N GLU A 124 4.39 7.71 -1.56
CA GLU A 124 5.14 8.92 -1.91
C GLU A 124 4.23 10.15 -1.98
N TYR A 125 3.32 10.25 -0.99
CA TYR A 125 2.30 11.30 -1.00
C TYR A 125 2.92 12.70 -0.96
N GLY A 126 4.02 12.88 -0.26
CA GLY A 126 4.72 14.16 -0.18
C GLY A 126 5.33 14.64 -1.50
N SER A 127 5.44 13.77 -2.51
CA SER A 127 5.80 14.17 -3.88
C SER A 127 4.58 14.66 -4.68
N TYR A 128 3.38 14.45 -4.18
CA TYR A 128 2.11 14.84 -4.81
C TYR A 128 1.44 16.02 -4.09
N GLY A 129 1.43 16.01 -2.76
CA GLY A 129 0.75 17.02 -1.96
C GLY A 129 1.17 17.00 -0.48
N ASP A 130 0.43 17.76 0.32
CA ASP A 130 0.64 17.92 1.76
C ASP A 130 -0.68 17.94 2.56
N ASP A 131 -1.75 17.36 2.00
CA ASP A 131 -3.05 17.26 2.66
C ASP A 131 -3.04 16.18 3.75
N HIS A 132 -2.59 16.56 4.94
CA HIS A 132 -2.55 15.66 6.09
C HIS A 132 -3.94 15.23 6.58
N THR A 133 -5.01 15.96 6.21
CA THR A 133 -6.37 15.52 6.50
C THR A 133 -6.68 14.27 5.68
N TYR A 134 -6.38 14.31 4.39
CA TYR A 134 -6.49 13.12 3.53
C TYR A 134 -5.66 11.94 4.06
N MET A 135 -4.40 12.16 4.42
CA MET A 135 -3.54 11.10 4.93
C MET A 135 -4.09 10.47 6.23
N ARG A 136 -4.67 11.28 7.12
CA ARG A 136 -5.31 10.76 8.34
C ARG A 136 -6.61 10.03 8.07
N GLU A 137 -7.40 10.45 7.09
CA GLU A 137 -8.57 9.70 6.64
C GLU A 137 -8.18 8.32 6.08
N ILE A 138 -7.11 8.25 5.27
CA ILE A 138 -6.59 6.96 4.82
C ILE A 138 -6.15 6.11 6.01
N LEU A 139 -5.37 6.67 6.94
CA LEU A 139 -4.93 5.96 8.14
C LEU A 139 -6.12 5.46 8.98
N SER A 140 -7.18 6.27 9.11
CA SER A 140 -8.36 5.88 9.89
C SER A 140 -9.03 4.61 9.35
N LEU A 141 -9.02 4.40 8.02
CA LEU A 141 -9.56 3.18 7.40
C LEU A 141 -8.79 1.91 7.84
N TYR A 142 -7.48 2.01 8.00
CA TYR A 142 -6.66 0.90 8.53
C TYR A 142 -6.94 0.65 10.01
N GLN A 143 -7.09 1.72 10.80
CA GLN A 143 -7.37 1.64 12.23
C GLN A 143 -8.75 1.05 12.50
N GLU A 144 -9.78 1.52 11.78
CA GLU A 144 -11.15 0.97 11.84
C GLU A 144 -11.19 -0.53 11.50
N ALA A 145 -10.35 -0.97 10.56
CA ALA A 145 -10.25 -2.37 10.17
C ALA A 145 -9.53 -3.24 11.21
N ASP A 146 -8.85 -2.65 12.20
CA ASP A 146 -8.06 -3.33 13.24
C ASP A 146 -7.18 -4.44 12.63
N LEU A 147 -6.23 -4.05 11.79
CA LEU A 147 -5.39 -5.00 11.05
C LEU A 147 -4.27 -5.60 11.92
N GLY A 148 -3.82 -4.89 12.97
CA GLY A 148 -2.83 -5.40 13.95
C GLY A 148 -1.46 -5.71 13.33
N CYS A 149 -1.03 -4.92 12.34
CA CYS A 149 0.29 -4.97 11.73
C CYS A 149 0.97 -3.58 11.81
N LEU A 150 2.27 -3.53 11.58
CA LEU A 150 3.00 -2.28 11.50
C LEU A 150 2.48 -1.45 10.31
N LEU A 151 2.14 -0.19 10.56
CA LEU A 151 1.80 0.77 9.52
C LEU A 151 2.94 1.77 9.33
N PHE A 152 3.20 2.14 8.07
CA PHE A 152 4.26 3.09 7.74
C PHE A 152 3.90 3.91 6.49
N THR A 153 4.49 5.10 6.37
CA THR A 153 4.51 5.89 5.12
C THR A 153 5.86 5.72 4.44
N SER A 154 5.93 5.99 3.14
CA SER A 154 7.19 5.95 2.39
C SER A 154 7.20 7.07 1.37
N ASP A 155 8.19 7.95 1.47
CA ASP A 155 8.32 9.17 0.69
C ASP A 155 9.72 9.32 0.08
N GLY A 156 9.91 10.33 -0.77
CA GLY A 156 11.24 10.70 -1.28
C GLY A 156 12.12 11.27 -0.16
N PRO A 157 13.48 11.27 -0.35
CA PRO A 157 14.42 11.68 0.68
C PRO A 157 14.66 13.20 0.71
N GLN A 158 13.64 14.00 0.46
CA GLN A 158 13.70 15.45 0.59
C GLN A 158 12.86 15.90 1.78
N TYR A 159 13.27 17.01 2.39
CA TYR A 159 12.58 17.54 3.55
C TYR A 159 11.08 17.83 3.29
N PHE A 160 10.78 18.40 2.13
CA PHE A 160 9.40 18.71 1.75
C PHE A 160 8.56 17.46 1.47
N THR A 161 9.15 16.40 0.88
CA THR A 161 8.41 15.14 0.62
C THR A 161 8.11 14.41 1.92
N LEU A 162 9.08 14.36 2.85
CA LEU A 162 8.86 13.79 4.16
C LEU A 162 7.79 14.56 4.94
N ASN A 163 7.86 15.89 4.95
CA ASN A 163 6.87 16.70 5.65
C ASN A 163 5.47 16.60 5.03
N GLY A 164 5.37 16.48 3.71
CA GLY A 164 4.08 16.35 3.02
C GLY A 164 3.43 14.97 3.17
N GLY A 165 4.24 13.90 3.16
CA GLY A 165 3.73 12.53 3.09
C GLY A 165 3.73 11.76 4.41
N SER A 166 4.57 12.13 5.39
CA SER A 166 4.65 11.41 6.65
C SER A 166 3.57 11.85 7.64
N LEU A 167 3.26 10.95 8.57
CA LEU A 167 2.40 11.22 9.71
C LEU A 167 3.21 10.94 10.99
N PRO A 168 3.18 11.83 12.00
CA PRO A 168 3.96 11.68 13.25
C PRO A 168 3.65 10.40 14.02
N GLU A 169 2.47 9.85 13.85
CA GLU A 169 1.98 8.62 14.49
C GLU A 169 2.43 7.34 13.79
N LEU A 170 3.11 7.43 12.62
CA LEU A 170 3.57 6.29 11.84
C LEU A 170 5.10 6.27 11.69
N LEU A 171 5.62 5.07 11.43
CA LEU A 171 7.00 4.94 10.98
C LEU A 171 7.13 5.56 9.58
N SER A 172 8.13 6.42 9.38
CA SER A 172 8.47 6.98 8.07
C SER A 172 9.60 6.19 7.43
N ALA A 173 9.41 5.76 6.19
CA ALA A 173 10.42 5.19 5.33
C ALA A 173 10.79 6.18 4.22
N VAL A 174 11.96 6.01 3.61
CA VAL A 174 12.38 6.79 2.46
C VAL A 174 12.76 5.91 1.29
N ASN A 175 12.31 6.30 0.10
CA ASN A 175 12.69 5.68 -1.17
C ASN A 175 13.78 6.52 -1.85
N PHE A 176 14.92 5.90 -2.17
CA PHE A 176 15.98 6.55 -2.93
C PHE A 176 16.82 5.53 -3.68
N GLY A 177 17.32 5.92 -4.86
CA GLY A 177 18.20 5.10 -5.70
C GLY A 177 19.66 5.59 -5.75
N SER A 178 19.99 6.70 -5.05
CA SER A 178 21.32 7.32 -5.08
C SER A 178 21.61 8.06 -3.77
N ASN A 179 22.86 8.51 -3.58
CA ASN A 179 23.33 9.35 -2.45
C ASN A 179 22.91 8.81 -1.05
N PRO A 180 23.14 7.51 -0.72
CA PRO A 180 22.62 6.94 0.53
C PRO A 180 23.10 7.67 1.77
N LYS A 181 24.34 8.18 1.77
CA LYS A 181 24.90 8.90 2.93
C LYS A 181 24.08 10.14 3.31
N ASP A 182 23.74 10.96 2.32
CA ASP A 182 23.04 12.22 2.54
C ASP A 182 21.55 11.94 2.87
N ASN A 183 20.96 10.96 2.18
CA ASN A 183 19.57 10.55 2.41
C ASN A 183 19.36 9.96 3.81
N PHE A 184 20.28 9.14 4.31
CA PHE A 184 20.23 8.66 5.69
C PHE A 184 20.52 9.76 6.73
N ALA A 185 21.35 10.76 6.38
CA ALA A 185 21.58 11.89 7.27
C ALA A 185 20.31 12.75 7.43
N LEU A 186 19.55 12.93 6.35
CA LEU A 186 18.26 13.63 6.39
C LEU A 186 17.22 12.88 7.24
N LEU A 187 17.10 11.56 7.08
CA LEU A 187 16.13 10.74 7.81
C LEU A 187 16.37 10.73 9.34
N ARG A 188 17.57 11.08 9.79
CA ARG A 188 17.93 11.13 11.22
C ARG A 188 17.63 12.47 11.91
N GLN A 189 17.21 13.47 11.17
CA GLN A 189 16.84 14.80 11.69
C GLN A 189 15.37 14.82 12.14
#